data_6bbefdf071e246aa38a9d809ca269f0a
#
_entry.id   6bbefdf071e246aa38a9d809ca269f0a
#
_cell.length_a   1.000
_cell.length_b   1.000
_cell.length_c   1.000
_cell.angle_alpha   90.00
_cell.angle_beta   90.00
_cell.angle_gamma   90.00
#
_symmetry.space_group_name_H-M   'P 1'
#
loop_
_entity.id
_entity.type
_entity.pdbx_description
1 polymer ?
#
loop_
_entity_poly.entity_id
_entity_poly.type
_entity_poly.pdbx_seq_one_letter_code
_entity_poly.pdbx_strand_id
1 'polypeptide(L)'
;MFSKELEVSLNSIFKQAREKRYEYLTVEHLLLALLDEPSAVAALKACGANLNRLKNEISNFIAATTPLFPSADPNLDIQPTLGFQRVLQRAIFQVQSSGKTQVNGVNILAAIFGEQDSQAIYFLRRENVTRSDLSNYISQGLPKLQDNNLEPKLNHFVTEEEITIEGPGNSPLELYAINLNGKARLGKIDPLIGRA
;
A
#
# COMPACT_ATOMS: atom_id res chain seq x y z
N MET A 1 -3.29 9.80 17.19
CA MET A 1 -2.01 10.00 17.91
C MET A 1 -0.98 9.05 17.32
N PHE A 2 0.26 9.48 17.10
CA PHE A 2 1.30 8.57 16.58
C PHE A 2 1.78 7.60 17.68
N SER A 3 2.23 6.41 17.28
CA SER A 3 2.91 5.49 18.19
C SER A 3 4.25 6.07 18.62
N LYS A 4 4.73 5.67 19.80
CA LYS A 4 6.02 6.16 20.33
C LYS A 4 7.18 5.82 19.39
N GLU A 5 7.15 4.63 18.82
CA GLU A 5 8.15 4.15 17.87
C GLU A 5 8.16 5.00 16.61
N LEU A 6 6.97 5.35 16.09
CA LEU A 6 6.82 6.22 14.94
C LEU A 6 7.31 7.65 15.23
N GLU A 7 6.97 8.20 16.40
CA GLU A 7 7.46 9.53 16.81
C GLU A 7 9.00 9.56 16.89
N VAL A 8 9.62 8.53 17.45
CA VAL A 8 11.08 8.41 17.50
C VAL A 8 11.68 8.38 16.09
N SER A 9 11.10 7.60 15.19
CA SER A 9 11.57 7.52 13.79
C SER A 9 11.41 8.83 13.04
N LEU A 10 10.29 9.53 13.22
CA LEU A 10 10.07 10.85 12.63
C LEU A 10 11.05 11.89 13.17
N ASN A 11 11.25 11.95 14.47
CA ASN A 11 12.22 12.85 15.09
C ASN A 11 13.65 12.56 14.61
N SER A 12 14.00 11.30 14.43
CA SER A 12 15.30 10.88 13.90
C SER A 12 15.52 11.42 12.48
N ILE A 13 14.52 11.32 11.59
CA ILE A 13 14.67 11.82 10.21
C ILE A 13 14.76 13.35 10.16
N PHE A 14 14.03 14.06 11.00
CA PHE A 14 14.17 15.53 11.12
C PHE A 14 15.58 15.92 11.58
N LYS A 15 16.12 15.20 12.57
CA LYS A 15 17.49 15.41 13.05
C LYS A 15 18.52 15.13 11.96
N GLN A 16 18.43 14.01 11.27
CA GLN A 16 19.31 13.65 10.15
C GLN A 16 19.24 14.67 9.00
N ALA A 17 18.04 15.13 8.67
CA ALA A 17 17.84 16.13 7.63
C ALA A 17 18.51 17.47 8.00
N ARG A 18 18.46 17.84 9.28
CA ARG A 18 19.14 19.04 9.80
C ARG A 18 20.66 18.89 9.75
N GLU A 19 21.18 17.75 10.17
CA GLU A 19 22.62 17.44 10.14
C GLU A 19 23.17 17.46 8.71
N LYS A 20 22.39 16.95 7.76
CA LYS A 20 22.73 16.92 6.32
C LYS A 20 22.37 18.22 5.59
N ARG A 21 21.73 19.16 6.26
CA ARG A 21 21.30 20.47 5.72
C ARG A 21 20.32 20.37 4.55
N TYR A 22 19.44 19.38 4.56
CA TYR A 22 18.39 19.30 3.55
C TYR A 22 17.37 20.44 3.69
N GLU A 23 16.95 21.03 2.58
CA GLU A 23 15.93 22.09 2.56
C GLU A 23 14.52 21.53 2.79
N TYR A 24 14.26 20.32 2.29
CA TYR A 24 12.95 19.70 2.29
C TYR A 24 12.97 18.31 2.87
N LEU A 25 11.84 17.93 3.51
CA LEU A 25 11.50 16.56 3.82
C LEU A 25 10.45 16.05 2.84
N THR A 26 10.83 15.07 2.05
CA THR A 26 9.99 14.46 1.03
C THR A 26 9.37 13.14 1.51
N VAL A 27 8.49 12.54 0.70
CA VAL A 27 7.93 11.22 0.97
C VAL A 27 9.02 10.15 1.05
N GLU A 28 10.08 10.30 0.28
CA GLU A 28 11.25 9.40 0.30
C GLU A 28 11.98 9.44 1.65
N HIS A 29 12.12 10.62 2.26
CA HIS A 29 12.64 10.75 3.63
C HIS A 29 11.73 10.06 4.64
N LEU A 30 10.42 10.18 4.46
CA LEU A 30 9.44 9.49 5.30
C LEU A 30 9.58 7.97 5.19
N LEU A 31 9.70 7.45 3.97
CA LEU A 31 9.94 6.02 3.75
C LEU A 31 11.25 5.57 4.40
N LEU A 32 12.30 6.37 4.29
CA LEU A 32 13.59 6.07 4.95
C LEU A 32 13.44 5.97 6.48
N ALA A 33 12.67 6.87 7.10
CA ALA A 33 12.38 6.81 8.52
C ALA A 33 11.63 5.54 8.92
N LEU A 34 10.69 5.08 8.06
CA LEU A 34 9.93 3.86 8.29
C LEU A 34 10.78 2.58 8.23
N LEU A 35 11.92 2.62 7.55
CA LEU A 35 12.85 1.48 7.51
C LEU A 35 13.56 1.23 8.85
N ASP A 36 13.47 2.15 9.78
CA ASP A 36 13.97 2.03 11.15
C ASP A 36 12.82 1.87 12.18
N GLU A 37 11.56 1.92 11.73
CA GLU A 37 10.37 1.79 12.58
C GLU A 37 9.92 0.32 12.64
N PRO A 38 9.78 -0.26 13.85
CA PRO A 38 9.57 -1.71 14.01
C PRO A 38 8.36 -2.28 13.30
N SER A 39 7.21 -1.59 13.32
CA SER A 39 5.98 -2.10 12.70
C SER A 39 6.07 -2.09 11.18
N ALA A 40 6.62 -1.03 10.59
CA ALA A 40 6.86 -0.93 9.16
C ALA A 40 7.90 -1.96 8.69
N VAL A 41 8.97 -2.15 9.45
CA VAL A 41 10.00 -3.17 9.17
C VAL A 41 9.40 -4.56 9.17
N ALA A 42 8.56 -4.89 10.15
CA ALA A 42 7.88 -6.19 10.22
C ALA A 42 6.97 -6.42 9.00
N ALA A 43 6.21 -5.41 8.60
CA ALA A 43 5.33 -5.48 7.44
C ALA A 43 6.12 -5.65 6.13
N LEU A 44 7.19 -4.90 5.94
CA LEU A 44 8.05 -5.01 4.75
C LEU A 44 8.73 -6.37 4.64
N LYS A 45 9.22 -6.90 5.76
CA LYS A 45 9.78 -8.26 5.81
C LYS A 45 8.72 -9.31 5.49
N ALA A 46 7.51 -9.16 6.01
CA ALA A 46 6.39 -10.05 5.71
C ALA A 46 6.01 -10.01 4.22
N CYS A 47 6.19 -8.87 3.55
CA CYS A 47 6.03 -8.73 2.10
C CYS A 47 7.23 -9.24 1.28
N GLY A 48 8.31 -9.69 1.94
CA GLY A 48 9.50 -10.21 1.27
C GLY A 48 10.47 -9.14 0.76
N ALA A 49 10.36 -7.90 1.23
CA ALA A 49 11.23 -6.80 0.82
C ALA A 49 12.65 -6.94 1.39
N ASN A 50 13.65 -6.58 0.59
CA ASN A 50 15.04 -6.47 1.03
C ASN A 50 15.30 -5.07 1.60
N LEU A 51 15.27 -4.95 2.93
CA LEU A 51 15.39 -3.67 3.62
C LEU A 51 16.73 -2.97 3.39
N ASN A 52 17.83 -3.71 3.33
CA ASN A 52 19.16 -3.13 3.12
C ASN A 52 19.28 -2.51 1.74
N ARG A 53 18.79 -3.20 0.71
CA ARG A 53 18.77 -2.72 -0.66
C ARG A 53 17.88 -1.48 -0.76
N LEU A 54 16.67 -1.56 -0.22
CA LEU A 54 15.70 -0.47 -0.21
C LEU A 54 16.27 0.77 0.49
N LYS A 55 16.90 0.60 1.65
CA LYS A 55 17.53 1.68 2.41
C LYS A 55 18.65 2.37 1.64
N ASN A 56 19.52 1.58 0.99
CA ASN A 56 20.62 2.11 0.18
C ASN A 56 20.11 2.88 -1.05
N GLU A 57 19.13 2.33 -1.77
CA GLU A 57 18.56 2.99 -2.95
C GLU A 57 17.89 4.31 -2.60
N ILE A 58 17.08 4.33 -1.54
CA ILE A 58 16.41 5.55 -1.07
C ILE A 58 17.42 6.59 -0.59
N SER A 59 18.43 6.17 0.18
CA SER A 59 19.46 7.08 0.70
C SER A 59 20.26 7.73 -0.42
N ASN A 60 20.63 6.96 -1.44
CA ASN A 60 21.33 7.46 -2.62
C ASN A 60 20.45 8.43 -3.43
N PHE A 61 19.18 8.10 -3.60
CA PHE A 61 18.23 8.96 -4.29
C PHE A 61 18.05 10.31 -3.57
N ILE A 62 17.85 10.28 -2.26
CA ILE A 62 17.72 11.48 -1.43
C ILE A 62 18.97 12.36 -1.55
N ALA A 63 20.16 11.76 -1.43
CA ALA A 63 21.42 12.49 -1.53
C ALA A 63 21.63 13.14 -2.90
N ALA A 64 21.12 12.51 -3.96
CA ALA A 64 21.25 13.00 -5.33
C ALA A 64 20.21 14.08 -5.70
N THR A 65 19.04 14.08 -5.07
CA THR A 65 17.88 14.88 -5.52
C THR A 65 17.44 15.96 -4.55
N THR A 66 17.78 15.84 -3.27
CA THR A 66 17.33 16.82 -2.27
C THR A 66 18.27 18.02 -2.22
N PRO A 67 17.76 19.26 -2.40
CA PRO A 67 18.54 20.47 -2.27
C PRO A 67 19.12 20.63 -0.86
N LEU A 68 20.30 21.21 -0.79
CA LEU A 68 20.99 21.52 0.46
C LEU A 68 21.00 23.02 0.71
N PHE A 69 20.82 23.43 1.95
CA PHE A 69 21.02 24.82 2.34
C PHE A 69 22.46 25.24 2.10
N PRO A 70 22.69 26.43 1.52
CA PRO A 70 24.02 26.90 1.19
C PRO A 70 24.89 27.28 2.42
N SER A 71 24.26 27.58 3.56
CA SER A 71 24.96 27.95 4.80
C SER A 71 24.59 27.02 5.95
N ALA A 72 25.53 26.81 6.87
CA ALA A 72 25.29 26.07 8.12
C ALA A 72 24.66 27.01 9.16
N ASP A 73 23.40 27.36 8.97
CA ASP A 73 22.64 28.12 9.97
C ASP A 73 22.02 27.14 11.00
N PRO A 74 22.27 27.33 12.31
CA PRO A 74 21.67 26.45 13.34
C PRO A 74 20.14 26.58 13.42
N ASN A 75 19.55 27.61 12.85
CA ASN A 75 18.10 27.85 12.82
C ASN A 75 17.46 27.40 11.50
N LEU A 76 18.06 26.44 10.79
CA LEU A 76 17.51 25.90 9.57
C LEU A 76 16.10 25.33 9.79
N ASP A 77 15.11 25.96 9.15
CA ASP A 77 13.72 25.50 9.17
C ASP A 77 13.47 24.60 7.97
N ILE A 78 13.55 23.29 8.22
CA ILE A 78 13.33 22.27 7.20
C ILE A 78 11.84 22.20 6.89
N GLN A 79 11.49 22.37 5.62
CA GLN A 79 10.11 22.40 5.18
C GLN A 79 9.66 20.99 4.74
N PRO A 80 8.65 20.38 5.43
CA PRO A 80 8.02 19.18 4.89
C PRO A 80 7.24 19.53 3.62
N THR A 81 7.43 18.72 2.57
CA THR A 81 6.68 18.90 1.32
C THR A 81 5.19 18.62 1.48
N LEU A 82 4.38 19.10 0.55
CA LEU A 82 2.94 18.81 0.54
C LEU A 82 2.65 17.32 0.48
N GLY A 83 3.46 16.56 -0.27
CA GLY A 83 3.37 15.09 -0.32
C GLY A 83 3.60 14.45 1.05
N PHE A 84 4.62 14.89 1.76
CA PHE A 84 4.91 14.45 3.14
C PHE A 84 3.72 14.72 4.07
N GLN A 85 3.19 15.93 4.05
CA GLN A 85 2.05 16.32 4.88
C GLN A 85 0.77 15.52 4.53
N ARG A 86 0.48 15.34 3.22
CA ARG A 86 -0.68 14.55 2.76
C ARG A 86 -0.62 13.11 3.20
N VAL A 87 0.54 12.49 3.18
CA VAL A 87 0.72 11.10 3.65
C VAL A 87 0.36 10.99 5.12
N LEU A 88 0.88 11.89 5.96
CA LEU A 88 0.57 11.88 7.39
C LEU A 88 -0.92 12.11 7.67
N GLN A 89 -1.54 13.08 7.01
CA GLN A 89 -2.97 13.37 7.15
C GLN A 89 -3.83 12.19 6.69
N ARG A 90 -3.47 11.56 5.57
CA ARG A 90 -4.17 10.37 5.06
C ARG A 90 -4.09 9.20 6.04
N ALA A 91 -2.93 8.94 6.61
CA ALA A 91 -2.74 7.89 7.60
C ALA A 91 -3.58 8.15 8.86
N ILE A 92 -3.58 9.36 9.37
CA ILE A 92 -4.41 9.77 10.53
C ILE A 92 -5.89 9.54 10.21
N PHE A 93 -6.36 10.02 9.07
CA PHE A 93 -7.75 9.85 8.65
C PHE A 93 -8.17 8.38 8.51
N GLN A 94 -7.32 7.55 7.89
CA GLN A 94 -7.59 6.12 7.74
C GLN A 94 -7.69 5.39 9.08
N VAL A 95 -6.80 5.72 10.02
CA VAL A 95 -6.80 5.11 11.35
C VAL A 95 -8.05 5.53 12.14
N GLN A 96 -8.40 6.81 12.11
CA GLN A 96 -9.62 7.32 12.76
C GLN A 96 -10.88 6.68 12.16
N SER A 97 -10.96 6.55 10.84
CA SER A 97 -12.09 5.92 10.15
C SER A 97 -12.25 4.44 10.50
N SER A 98 -11.16 3.77 10.85
CA SER A 98 -11.17 2.36 11.28
C SER A 98 -11.40 2.18 12.79
N GLY A 99 -11.71 3.26 13.52
CA GLY A 99 -11.96 3.22 14.96
C GLY A 99 -10.70 3.01 15.81
N LYS A 100 -9.53 3.08 15.22
CA LYS A 100 -8.25 3.00 15.93
C LYS A 100 -7.81 4.41 16.38
N THR A 101 -7.10 4.49 17.49
CA THR A 101 -6.66 5.76 18.06
C THR A 101 -5.20 6.08 17.81
N GLN A 102 -4.44 5.10 17.34
CA GLN A 102 -2.99 5.21 17.21
C GLN A 102 -2.52 4.87 15.79
N VAL A 103 -1.73 5.77 15.22
CA VAL A 103 -1.09 5.62 13.91
C VAL A 103 0.31 5.02 14.12
N ASN A 104 0.61 3.93 13.47
CA ASN A 104 1.93 3.29 13.48
C ASN A 104 2.59 3.37 12.09
N GLY A 105 3.82 2.85 11.99
CA GLY A 105 4.59 2.90 10.73
C GLY A 105 3.91 2.18 9.57
N VAL A 106 3.20 1.09 9.81
CA VAL A 106 2.47 0.37 8.75
C VAL A 106 1.36 1.23 8.14
N ASN A 107 0.68 2.02 8.96
CA ASN A 107 -0.37 2.94 8.48
C ASN A 107 0.22 4.03 7.59
N ILE A 108 1.37 4.58 7.97
CA ILE A 108 2.09 5.56 7.13
C ILE A 108 2.56 4.91 5.83
N LEU A 109 3.12 3.71 5.90
CA LEU A 109 3.58 2.96 4.74
C LEU A 109 2.45 2.72 3.73
N ALA A 110 1.27 2.31 4.21
CA ALA A 110 0.08 2.16 3.37
C ALA A 110 -0.40 3.50 2.76
N ALA A 111 -0.31 4.60 3.53
CA ALA A 111 -0.69 5.92 3.07
C ALA A 111 0.25 6.47 1.98
N ILE A 112 1.52 6.07 1.96
CA ILE A 112 2.48 6.44 0.91
C ILE A 112 1.98 6.02 -0.49
N PHE A 113 1.30 4.89 -0.60
CA PHE A 113 0.72 4.44 -1.88
C PHE A 113 -0.36 5.36 -2.46
N GLY A 114 -0.81 6.35 -1.71
CA GLY A 114 -1.68 7.41 -2.22
C GLY A 114 -0.95 8.53 -2.97
N GLU A 115 0.38 8.61 -2.85
CA GLU A 115 1.22 9.59 -3.56
C GLU A 115 1.83 8.96 -4.81
N GLN A 116 1.02 8.79 -5.86
CA GLN A 116 1.41 8.02 -7.06
C GLN A 116 2.62 8.60 -7.80
N ASP A 117 2.86 9.88 -7.66
CA ASP A 117 3.98 10.58 -8.30
C ASP A 117 5.30 10.49 -7.49
N SER A 118 5.27 9.86 -6.30
CA SER A 118 6.45 9.71 -5.46
C SER A 118 7.35 8.57 -5.92
N GLN A 119 8.65 8.79 -5.88
CA GLN A 119 9.66 7.75 -6.11
C GLN A 119 9.64 6.68 -5.00
N ALA A 120 9.12 7.00 -3.82
CA ALA A 120 8.93 6.03 -2.75
C ALA A 120 8.10 4.82 -3.20
N ILE A 121 7.04 5.04 -3.96
CA ILE A 121 6.22 3.96 -4.54
C ILE A 121 7.02 3.11 -5.52
N TYR A 122 7.86 3.75 -6.35
CA TYR A 122 8.72 3.04 -7.29
C TYR A 122 9.66 2.07 -6.56
N PHE A 123 10.32 2.52 -5.51
CA PHE A 123 11.20 1.67 -4.70
C PHE A 123 10.44 0.51 -4.04
N LEU A 124 9.26 0.76 -3.49
CA LEU A 124 8.43 -0.28 -2.89
C LEU A 124 7.98 -1.32 -3.92
N ARG A 125 7.58 -0.89 -5.11
CA ARG A 125 7.19 -1.80 -6.21
C ARG A 125 8.36 -2.65 -6.70
N ARG A 126 9.57 -2.11 -6.73
CA ARG A 126 10.78 -2.90 -7.07
C ARG A 126 11.03 -4.03 -6.09
N GLU A 127 10.66 -3.86 -4.84
CA GLU A 127 10.71 -4.90 -3.81
C GLU A 127 9.43 -5.76 -3.77
N ASN A 128 8.58 -5.67 -4.79
CA ASN A 128 7.31 -6.38 -4.90
C ASN A 128 6.32 -6.12 -3.75
N VAL A 129 6.41 -4.96 -3.12
CA VAL A 129 5.47 -4.52 -2.10
C VAL A 129 4.33 -3.77 -2.76
N THR A 130 3.09 -4.22 -2.53
CA THR A 130 1.89 -3.57 -3.06
C THR A 130 1.02 -3.03 -1.93
N ARG A 131 0.11 -2.11 -2.29
CA ARG A 131 -0.89 -1.62 -1.34
C ARG A 131 -1.76 -2.74 -0.78
N SER A 132 -2.12 -3.71 -1.61
CA SER A 132 -2.93 -4.86 -1.21
C SER A 132 -2.21 -5.73 -0.18
N ASP A 133 -0.91 -5.96 -0.35
CA ASP A 133 -0.10 -6.72 0.61
C ASP A 133 -0.11 -6.06 1.99
N LEU A 134 0.05 -4.73 2.03
CA LEU A 134 0.02 -3.97 3.27
C LEU A 134 -1.37 -3.94 3.90
N SER A 135 -2.43 -3.79 3.09
CA SER A 135 -3.80 -3.83 3.58
C SER A 135 -4.14 -5.20 4.18
N ASN A 136 -3.73 -6.27 3.55
CA ASN A 136 -3.89 -7.64 4.06
C ASN A 136 -3.10 -7.84 5.35
N TYR A 137 -1.88 -7.33 5.42
CA TYR A 137 -1.07 -7.40 6.63
C TYR A 137 -1.72 -6.63 7.79
N ILE A 138 -2.25 -5.44 7.55
CA ILE A 138 -2.95 -4.63 8.58
C ILE A 138 -4.22 -5.32 9.08
N SER A 139 -4.94 -5.99 8.17
CA SER A 139 -6.24 -6.62 8.49
C SER A 139 -6.08 -7.99 9.13
N GLN A 140 -5.12 -8.77 8.69
CA GLN A 140 -5.01 -10.20 9.02
C GLN A 140 -3.69 -10.57 9.69
N GLY A 141 -2.69 -9.69 9.65
CA GLY A 141 -1.34 -9.99 10.16
C GLY A 141 -0.59 -11.05 9.34
N LEU A 142 -1.03 -11.34 8.14
CA LEU A 142 -0.48 -12.41 7.30
C LEU A 142 0.69 -11.91 6.46
N PRO A 143 1.80 -12.67 6.41
CA PRO A 143 2.87 -12.42 5.47
C PRO A 143 2.39 -12.66 4.04
N LYS A 144 3.05 -12.01 3.08
CA LYS A 144 2.84 -12.27 1.66
C LYS A 144 3.15 -13.74 1.38
N LEU A 145 2.17 -14.46 0.84
CA LEU A 145 2.42 -15.77 0.28
C LEU A 145 3.34 -15.59 -0.93
N GLN A 146 4.53 -16.16 -0.87
CA GLN A 146 5.39 -16.23 -2.04
C GLN A 146 4.68 -17.13 -3.04
N ASP A 147 4.15 -16.53 -4.10
CA ASP A 147 3.71 -17.27 -5.28
C ASP A 147 4.92 -17.87 -5.99
N ASN A 148 5.43 -18.95 -5.40
CA ASN A 148 6.21 -19.90 -6.15
C ASN A 148 5.23 -20.82 -6.86
N ASN A 149 4.96 -20.54 -8.15
CA ASN A 149 4.35 -21.47 -9.10
C ASN A 149 3.16 -22.27 -8.56
N LEU A 150 2.03 -21.61 -8.42
CA LEU A 150 0.75 -22.33 -8.47
C LEU A 150 -0.18 -21.53 -9.38
N GLU A 151 -0.46 -22.09 -10.53
CA GLU A 151 -1.65 -21.81 -11.31
C GLU A 151 -2.83 -21.60 -10.35
N PRO A 152 -3.77 -20.67 -10.65
CA PRO A 152 -4.93 -20.51 -9.80
C PRO A 152 -5.69 -21.83 -9.79
N LYS A 153 -5.40 -22.69 -8.82
CA LYS A 153 -6.38 -23.69 -8.45
C LYS A 153 -7.53 -22.89 -7.88
N LEU A 154 -8.53 -22.71 -8.71
CA LEU A 154 -9.88 -22.42 -8.30
C LEU A 154 -10.21 -23.42 -7.18
N ASN A 155 -10.01 -23.02 -5.93
CA ASN A 155 -10.59 -23.74 -4.82
C ASN A 155 -12.09 -23.48 -4.88
N HIS A 156 -12.71 -24.34 -5.62
CA HIS A 156 -14.10 -24.66 -5.54
C HIS A 156 -14.37 -25.11 -4.09
N PHE A 157 -14.77 -24.15 -3.25
CA PHE A 157 -15.61 -24.51 -2.13
C PHE A 157 -17.01 -24.71 -2.68
N VAL A 158 -17.20 -25.85 -3.35
CA VAL A 158 -18.51 -26.41 -3.52
C VAL A 158 -18.73 -27.28 -2.29
N THR A 159 -19.55 -26.83 -1.37
CA THR A 159 -20.30 -27.74 -0.52
C THR A 159 -21.08 -28.66 -1.46
N GLU A 160 -20.69 -29.91 -1.44
CA GLU A 160 -21.42 -30.98 -2.11
C GLU A 160 -22.84 -31.05 -1.53
N GLU A 161 -23.79 -30.39 -2.18
CA GLU A 161 -25.12 -30.91 -2.29
C GLU A 161 -25.25 -31.40 -3.73
N GLU A 162 -25.24 -32.70 -3.86
CA GLU A 162 -25.51 -33.43 -5.10
C GLU A 162 -26.81 -32.93 -5.73
N ILE A 163 -26.67 -32.13 -6.79
CA ILE A 163 -27.74 -32.00 -7.78
C ILE A 163 -27.33 -32.90 -8.94
N THR A 164 -27.76 -34.14 -8.87
CA THR A 164 -27.81 -35.00 -10.04
C THR A 164 -28.79 -34.41 -11.03
N ILE A 165 -28.29 -33.68 -11.99
CA ILE A 165 -29.04 -33.36 -13.20
C ILE A 165 -28.49 -34.26 -14.29
N GLU A 166 -29.13 -35.37 -14.48
CA GLU A 166 -29.01 -36.13 -15.73
C GLU A 166 -29.68 -35.34 -16.83
N GLY A 167 -28.88 -34.79 -17.74
CA GLY A 167 -29.35 -34.20 -18.99
C GLY A 167 -28.17 -34.04 -19.95
N PRO A 168 -28.28 -34.51 -21.17
CA PRO A 168 -27.17 -34.50 -22.13
C PRO A 168 -26.93 -33.08 -22.63
N GLY A 169 -25.73 -32.57 -22.42
CA GLY A 169 -25.11 -31.66 -23.39
C GLY A 169 -25.20 -30.19 -23.20
N ASN A 170 -25.40 -29.63 -21.99
CA ASN A 170 -25.34 -28.18 -21.82
C ASN A 170 -23.95 -27.72 -21.37
N SER A 171 -23.29 -26.98 -22.22
CA SER A 171 -22.02 -26.35 -21.87
C SER A 171 -22.21 -25.28 -20.78
N PRO A 172 -21.21 -25.01 -19.95
CA PRO A 172 -21.27 -23.95 -18.92
C PRO A 172 -21.65 -22.57 -19.48
N LEU A 173 -21.36 -22.33 -20.76
CA LEU A 173 -21.69 -21.08 -21.46
C LEU A 173 -23.19 -20.92 -21.69
N GLU A 174 -23.91 -22.00 -21.99
CA GLU A 174 -25.36 -21.98 -22.21
C GLU A 174 -26.13 -21.72 -20.92
N LEU A 175 -25.66 -22.27 -19.81
CA LEU A 175 -26.21 -21.98 -18.48
C LEU A 175 -26.05 -20.51 -18.09
N TYR A 176 -24.94 -19.89 -18.47
CA TYR A 176 -24.70 -18.46 -18.23
C TYR A 176 -25.60 -17.58 -19.10
N ALA A 177 -25.80 -17.92 -20.36
CA ALA A 177 -26.68 -17.21 -21.29
C ALA A 177 -28.16 -17.31 -20.86
N ILE A 178 -28.62 -18.44 -20.39
CA ILE A 178 -29.97 -18.64 -19.87
C ILE A 178 -30.21 -17.78 -18.62
N ASN A 179 -29.22 -17.65 -17.77
CA ASN A 179 -29.32 -16.85 -16.55
C ASN A 179 -29.44 -15.33 -16.85
N LEU A 180 -28.73 -14.85 -17.88
CA LEU A 180 -28.84 -13.46 -18.34
C LEU A 180 -30.21 -13.14 -18.94
N ASN A 181 -30.77 -14.05 -19.74
CA ASN A 181 -32.09 -13.92 -20.32
C ASN A 181 -33.20 -13.99 -19.24
N GLY A 182 -33.03 -14.80 -18.22
CA GLY A 182 -33.94 -14.85 -17.09
C GLY A 182 -33.94 -13.54 -16.28
N LYS A 183 -32.79 -12.93 -16.08
CA LYS A 183 -32.66 -11.64 -15.37
C LYS A 183 -33.23 -10.49 -16.18
N ALA A 184 -33.10 -10.50 -17.51
CA ALA A 184 -33.69 -9.50 -18.38
C ALA A 184 -35.21 -9.54 -18.38
N ARG A 185 -35.81 -10.73 -18.33
CA ARG A 185 -37.26 -10.92 -18.26
C ARG A 185 -37.85 -10.47 -16.91
N LEU A 186 -37.06 -10.47 -15.86
CA LEU A 186 -37.48 -10.02 -14.53
C LEU A 186 -37.30 -8.51 -14.33
N GLY A 187 -36.90 -7.76 -15.38
CA GLY A 187 -36.72 -6.30 -15.31
C GLY A 187 -35.56 -5.84 -14.41
N LYS A 188 -34.65 -6.74 -14.06
CA LYS A 188 -33.50 -6.45 -13.18
C LYS A 188 -32.25 -6.00 -13.93
N ILE A 189 -32.32 -5.93 -15.25
CA ILE A 189 -31.25 -5.41 -16.10
C ILE A 189 -31.84 -4.28 -16.89
N ASP A 190 -31.27 -3.08 -16.75
CA ASP A 190 -31.63 -1.94 -17.57
C ASP A 190 -31.36 -2.28 -19.05
N PRO A 191 -32.34 -2.05 -19.96
CA PRO A 191 -32.09 -2.22 -21.37
C PRO A 191 -31.02 -1.23 -21.79
N LEU A 192 -29.92 -1.74 -22.31
CA LEU A 192 -28.95 -0.94 -23.04
C LEU A 192 -29.69 -0.33 -24.26
N ILE A 193 -30.09 0.91 -24.13
CA ILE A 193 -30.58 1.69 -25.26
C ILE A 193 -29.36 1.93 -26.15
N GLY A 194 -29.24 1.12 -27.17
CA GLY A 194 -28.24 1.31 -28.19
C GLY A 194 -28.43 2.70 -28.80
N ARG A 195 -27.40 3.51 -28.79
CA ARG A 195 -27.34 4.70 -29.62
C ARG A 195 -27.32 4.22 -31.08
N ALA A 196 -28.38 4.51 -31.77
CA ALA A 196 -28.38 4.48 -33.22
C ALA A 196 -27.44 5.56 -33.75
#